data_edde87ebf87d48cd1c42a90c210a6d8a
#
_entry.id   edde87ebf87d48cd1c42a90c210a6d8a
#
_cell.length_a   1.000
_cell.length_b   1.000
_cell.length_c   1.000
_cell.angle_alpha   90.00
_cell.angle_beta   90.00
_cell.angle_gamma   90.00
#
_symmetry.space_group_name_H-M   'P 1'
#
loop_
_entity.id
_entity.type
_entity.pdbx_description
1 polymer ?
#
loop_
_entity_poly.entity_id
_entity_poly.type
_entity_poly.pdbx_seq_one_letter_code
_entity_poly.pdbx_strand_id
1 'polypeptide(L)'
;MTLGNFMVMDSAYGKFILPRNCTPGHPTPNPASVMLMTGKTHIEQELQNIFAIVNTLPENAIIVDGGANMGFFTVPVAQMVKEKNSKVISFEPQKQLFYALGGTIALNELPNVFLYNLGIGSEQTTAEVSPVDYSLNTDYGMVTIKATDSAGSLDYSSVDVIPLDYMELPGLDFIKLDIEGFECEALRGAINTIEKYRPWIWIEYNMAGEDNIKKELASLEDYEYHIVDWQNMLCAPSEKIKASGILSKR
;
A
#
# COMPACT_ATOMS: atom_id res chain seq x y z
N MET A 1 -11.53 19.70 -27.41
CA MET A 1 -11.90 18.79 -26.30
C MET A 1 -10.65 18.58 -25.46
N THR A 2 -10.63 19.10 -24.24
CA THR A 2 -9.53 18.78 -23.30
C THR A 2 -9.74 17.34 -22.85
N LEU A 3 -8.79 16.47 -23.15
CA LEU A 3 -8.80 15.10 -22.65
C LEU A 3 -8.52 15.15 -21.13
N GLY A 4 -9.25 14.35 -20.34
CA GLY A 4 -9.00 14.27 -18.90
C GLY A 4 -7.58 13.79 -18.56
N ASN A 5 -7.14 14.04 -17.35
CA ASN A 5 -5.79 13.73 -16.87
C ASN A 5 -5.54 12.21 -16.66
N PHE A 6 -6.55 11.37 -16.75
CA PHE A 6 -6.46 9.93 -16.55
C PHE A 6 -6.83 9.14 -17.80
N MET A 7 -6.28 7.95 -17.94
CA MET A 7 -6.54 7.00 -19.04
C MET A 7 -6.63 5.56 -18.50
N VAL A 8 -7.33 4.70 -19.24
CA VAL A 8 -7.36 3.26 -18.95
C VAL A 8 -6.20 2.60 -19.71
N MET A 9 -5.46 1.75 -19.03
CA MET A 9 -4.34 0.99 -19.61
C MET A 9 -4.50 -0.50 -19.28
N ASP A 10 -4.17 -1.36 -20.24
CA ASP A 10 -4.06 -2.80 -20.05
C ASP A 10 -2.66 -3.16 -19.55
N SER A 11 -2.60 -4.15 -18.67
CA SER A 11 -1.35 -4.71 -18.14
C SER A 11 -1.45 -6.22 -17.97
N ALA A 12 -0.34 -6.86 -17.55
CA ALA A 12 -0.34 -8.28 -17.17
C ALA A 12 -1.27 -8.60 -15.99
N TYR A 13 -1.61 -7.59 -15.18
CA TYR A 13 -2.47 -7.70 -13.98
C TYR A 13 -3.88 -7.12 -14.19
N GLY A 14 -4.30 -6.88 -15.43
CA GLY A 14 -5.61 -6.34 -15.74
C GLY A 14 -5.58 -4.88 -16.17
N LYS A 15 -6.70 -4.18 -16.01
CA LYS A 15 -6.89 -2.80 -16.45
C LYS A 15 -6.62 -1.84 -15.29
N PHE A 16 -5.92 -0.75 -15.56
CA PHE A 16 -5.65 0.31 -14.60
C PHE A 16 -6.11 1.66 -15.13
N ILE A 17 -6.64 2.49 -14.25
CA ILE A 17 -6.88 3.92 -14.52
C ILE A 17 -5.68 4.68 -13.98
N LEU A 18 -4.86 5.22 -14.87
CA LEU A 18 -3.60 5.86 -14.54
C LEU A 18 -3.54 7.30 -15.05
N PRO A 19 -2.75 8.19 -14.42
CA PRO A 19 -2.50 9.51 -14.96
C PRO A 19 -1.93 9.44 -16.38
N ARG A 20 -2.46 10.27 -17.28
CA ARG A 20 -2.14 10.27 -18.72
C ARG A 20 -0.73 10.79 -19.02
N ASN A 21 -0.21 11.71 -18.22
CA ASN A 21 1.06 12.38 -18.49
C ASN A 21 2.26 11.50 -18.14
N CYS A 22 2.37 10.43 -18.91
CA CYS A 22 3.48 9.50 -18.92
C CYS A 22 4.26 9.77 -20.20
N THR A 23 5.26 10.66 -20.18
CA THR A 23 6.08 10.88 -21.37
C THR A 23 7.12 9.77 -21.49
N PRO A 24 7.04 8.90 -22.52
CA PRO A 24 8.10 7.94 -22.77
C PRO A 24 9.44 8.67 -22.97
N GLY A 25 10.48 8.21 -22.29
CA GLY A 25 11.82 8.80 -22.41
C GLY A 25 12.14 9.91 -21.41
N HIS A 26 11.28 10.20 -20.43
CA HIS A 26 11.66 11.04 -19.29
C HIS A 26 12.80 10.37 -18.50
N PRO A 27 13.80 11.14 -17.99
CA PRO A 27 14.95 10.59 -17.25
C PRO A 27 14.55 9.73 -16.04
N THR A 28 13.44 10.07 -15.41
CA THR A 28 12.80 9.26 -14.36
C THR A 28 11.40 8.89 -14.86
N PRO A 29 11.21 7.70 -15.42
CA PRO A 29 9.88 7.26 -15.83
C PRO A 29 8.99 7.08 -14.59
N ASN A 30 7.82 7.74 -14.58
CA ASN A 30 6.85 7.49 -13.53
C ASN A 30 6.26 6.06 -13.66
N PRO A 31 5.61 5.53 -12.60
CA PRO A 31 5.05 4.19 -12.60
C PRO A 31 4.14 3.87 -13.79
N ALA A 32 3.31 4.83 -14.19
CA ALA A 32 2.44 4.66 -15.35
C ALA A 32 3.22 4.59 -16.68
N SER A 33 4.33 5.34 -16.81
CA SER A 33 5.23 5.22 -17.97
C SER A 33 5.87 3.85 -18.08
N VAL A 34 6.27 3.26 -16.96
CA VAL A 34 6.82 1.89 -16.93
C VAL A 34 5.78 0.90 -17.42
N MET A 35 4.55 0.99 -16.93
CA MET A 35 3.46 0.12 -17.38
C MET A 35 3.16 0.30 -18.87
N LEU A 36 3.15 1.54 -19.37
CA LEU A 36 2.93 1.81 -20.79
C LEU A 36 3.99 1.15 -21.69
N MET A 37 5.25 1.18 -21.26
CA MET A 37 6.37 0.64 -22.04
C MET A 37 6.52 -0.88 -21.95
N THR A 38 6.17 -1.46 -20.78
CA THR A 38 6.50 -2.86 -20.46
C THR A 38 5.28 -3.76 -20.31
N GLY A 39 4.09 -3.20 -20.12
CA GLY A 39 2.88 -3.95 -19.69
C GLY A 39 2.95 -4.47 -18.24
N LYS A 40 3.99 -4.08 -17.48
CA LYS A 40 4.25 -4.51 -16.11
C LYS A 40 4.27 -3.32 -15.16
N THR A 41 4.12 -3.59 -13.87
CA THR A 41 4.28 -2.55 -12.85
C THR A 41 5.76 -2.22 -12.64
N HIS A 42 6.05 -1.05 -12.09
CA HIS A 42 7.42 -0.68 -11.70
C HIS A 42 7.92 -1.48 -10.47
N ILE A 43 6.99 -2.01 -9.67
CA ILE A 43 7.27 -2.84 -8.49
C ILE A 43 7.25 -4.36 -8.80
N GLU A 44 7.52 -4.77 -10.04
CA GLU A 44 7.42 -6.17 -10.48
C GLU A 44 8.24 -7.13 -9.60
N GLN A 45 9.49 -6.76 -9.27
CA GLN A 45 10.36 -7.60 -8.43
C GLN A 45 9.83 -7.69 -6.99
N GLU A 46 9.33 -6.58 -6.48
CA GLU A 46 8.69 -6.52 -5.16
C GLU A 46 7.46 -7.43 -5.13
N LEU A 47 6.59 -7.35 -6.14
CA LEU A 47 5.41 -8.21 -6.25
C LEU A 47 5.76 -9.70 -6.24
N GLN A 48 6.84 -10.12 -6.89
CA GLN A 48 7.26 -11.53 -6.88
C GLN A 48 7.62 -11.99 -5.46
N ASN A 49 8.31 -11.16 -4.67
CA ASN A 49 8.61 -11.46 -3.28
C ASN A 49 7.33 -11.53 -2.43
N ILE A 50 6.44 -10.57 -2.62
CA ILE A 50 5.13 -10.51 -1.93
C ILE A 50 4.27 -11.71 -2.29
N PHE A 51 4.19 -12.09 -3.56
CA PHE A 51 3.41 -13.25 -4.01
C PHE A 51 3.87 -14.55 -3.36
N ALA A 52 5.19 -14.71 -3.14
CA ALA A 52 5.69 -15.86 -2.41
C ALA A 52 5.12 -15.95 -1.00
N ILE A 53 4.96 -14.81 -0.30
CA ILE A 53 4.36 -14.75 1.03
C ILE A 53 2.84 -14.95 0.96
N VAL A 54 2.16 -14.20 0.09
CA VAL A 54 0.69 -14.21 -0.05
C VAL A 54 0.17 -15.60 -0.43
N ASN A 55 0.94 -16.37 -1.18
CA ASN A 55 0.61 -17.77 -1.50
C ASN A 55 0.52 -18.67 -0.26
N THR A 56 1.27 -18.35 0.80
CA THR A 56 1.25 -19.12 2.06
C THR A 56 0.10 -18.76 2.98
N LEU A 57 -0.62 -17.67 2.70
CA LEU A 57 -1.72 -17.22 3.54
C LEU A 57 -2.90 -18.20 3.49
N PRO A 58 -3.63 -18.34 4.61
CA PRO A 58 -4.80 -19.20 4.69
C PRO A 58 -5.95 -18.70 3.80
N GLU A 59 -6.99 -19.51 3.69
CA GLU A 59 -8.29 -19.05 3.20
C GLU A 59 -8.88 -18.00 4.15
N ASN A 60 -9.69 -17.08 3.61
CA ASN A 60 -10.29 -15.96 4.34
C ASN A 60 -9.29 -14.99 4.96
N ALA A 61 -8.06 -14.95 4.45
CA ALA A 61 -7.04 -14.03 4.93
C ALA A 61 -7.46 -12.55 4.78
N ILE A 62 -7.03 -11.74 5.73
CA ILE A 62 -7.17 -10.28 5.68
C ILE A 62 -5.82 -9.66 5.36
N ILE A 63 -5.78 -8.90 4.29
CA ILE A 63 -4.60 -8.22 3.78
C ILE A 63 -4.85 -6.72 3.83
N VAL A 64 -3.94 -5.95 4.40
CA VAL A 64 -4.00 -4.49 4.43
C VAL A 64 -2.96 -3.91 3.48
N ASP A 65 -3.35 -2.90 2.71
CA ASP A 65 -2.51 -2.10 1.81
C ASP A 65 -2.59 -0.62 2.24
N GLY A 66 -1.62 -0.17 3.00
CA GLY A 66 -1.44 1.23 3.38
C GLY A 66 -0.61 1.96 2.33
N GLY A 67 -1.21 2.98 1.71
CA GLY A 67 -0.65 3.69 0.57
C GLY A 67 -0.90 2.97 -0.75
N ALA A 68 -2.18 2.68 -1.04
CA ALA A 68 -2.56 1.87 -2.19
C ALA A 68 -2.24 2.51 -3.54
N ASN A 69 -2.11 3.84 -3.58
CA ASN A 69 -1.74 4.61 -4.76
C ASN A 69 -2.59 4.22 -5.98
N MET A 70 -1.98 3.86 -7.10
CA MET A 70 -2.66 3.42 -8.33
C MET A 70 -3.10 1.95 -8.31
N GLY A 71 -2.88 1.25 -7.19
CA GLY A 71 -3.31 -0.15 -7.01
C GLY A 71 -2.33 -1.20 -7.54
N PHE A 72 -1.05 -0.85 -7.72
CA PHE A 72 -0.05 -1.79 -8.24
C PHE A 72 0.24 -2.97 -7.31
N PHE A 73 -0.05 -2.84 -6.01
CA PHE A 73 -0.12 -3.95 -5.08
C PHE A 73 -1.55 -4.49 -4.95
N THR A 74 -2.53 -3.61 -4.67
CA THR A 74 -3.93 -4.00 -4.40
C THR A 74 -4.48 -4.94 -5.47
N VAL A 75 -4.36 -4.57 -6.77
CA VAL A 75 -5.03 -5.29 -7.86
C VAL A 75 -4.47 -6.70 -8.06
N PRO A 76 -3.16 -6.90 -8.27
CA PRO A 76 -2.62 -8.24 -8.48
C PRO A 76 -2.79 -9.15 -7.25
N VAL A 77 -2.66 -8.61 -6.02
CA VAL A 77 -2.89 -9.39 -4.81
C VAL A 77 -4.36 -9.78 -4.67
N ALA A 78 -5.29 -8.86 -4.91
CA ALA A 78 -6.72 -9.15 -4.83
C ALA A 78 -7.14 -10.24 -5.83
N GLN A 79 -6.62 -10.20 -7.06
CA GLN A 79 -6.85 -11.25 -8.07
C GLN A 79 -6.34 -12.61 -7.59
N MET A 80 -5.13 -12.63 -7.04
CA MET A 80 -4.46 -13.85 -6.57
C MET A 80 -5.22 -14.53 -5.43
N VAL A 81 -5.82 -13.76 -4.53
CA VAL A 81 -6.48 -14.30 -3.33
C VAL A 81 -8.01 -14.38 -3.43
N LYS A 82 -8.59 -13.98 -4.55
CA LYS A 82 -10.04 -13.94 -4.77
C LYS A 82 -10.71 -15.30 -4.52
N GLU A 83 -10.15 -16.35 -5.09
CA GLU A 83 -10.70 -17.71 -4.97
C GLU A 83 -10.52 -18.32 -3.56
N LYS A 84 -9.64 -17.71 -2.73
CA LYS A 84 -9.45 -18.07 -1.32
C LYS A 84 -10.44 -17.36 -0.39
N ASN A 85 -11.41 -16.60 -0.92
CA ASN A 85 -12.34 -15.76 -0.16
C ASN A 85 -11.63 -14.76 0.76
N SER A 86 -10.39 -14.41 0.43
CA SER A 86 -9.57 -13.45 1.18
C SER A 86 -9.89 -12.02 0.74
N LYS A 87 -9.64 -11.06 1.64
CA LYS A 87 -9.99 -9.65 1.45
C LYS A 87 -8.75 -8.78 1.44
N VAL A 88 -8.75 -7.77 0.58
CA VAL A 88 -7.75 -6.70 0.57
C VAL A 88 -8.43 -5.41 1.04
N ILE A 89 -7.89 -4.79 2.07
CA ILE A 89 -8.36 -3.53 2.64
C ILE A 89 -7.30 -2.49 2.32
N SER A 90 -7.66 -1.54 1.44
CA SER A 90 -6.72 -0.59 0.85
C SER A 90 -7.03 0.82 1.30
N PHE A 91 -5.99 1.58 1.64
CA PHE A 91 -6.07 2.96 2.09
C PHE A 91 -5.29 3.85 1.12
N GLU A 92 -5.96 4.86 0.57
CA GLU A 92 -5.35 5.85 -0.32
C GLU A 92 -5.83 7.27 0.06
N PRO A 93 -4.94 8.10 0.62
CA PRO A 93 -5.30 9.44 1.07
C PRO A 93 -5.54 10.42 -0.07
N GLN A 94 -4.86 10.27 -1.21
CA GLN A 94 -5.02 11.17 -2.36
C GLN A 94 -6.36 10.92 -3.07
N LYS A 95 -7.29 11.83 -2.94
CA LYS A 95 -8.66 11.68 -3.42
C LYS A 95 -8.78 11.32 -4.91
N GLN A 96 -7.91 11.85 -5.76
CA GLN A 96 -7.93 11.53 -7.19
C GLN A 96 -7.41 10.12 -7.48
N LEU A 97 -6.37 9.67 -6.78
CA LEU A 97 -5.89 8.30 -6.88
C LEU A 97 -6.90 7.31 -6.30
N PHE A 98 -7.53 7.65 -5.17
CA PHE A 98 -8.64 6.88 -4.62
C PHE A 98 -9.76 6.66 -5.64
N TYR A 99 -10.20 7.71 -6.37
CA TYR A 99 -11.22 7.56 -7.41
C TYR A 99 -10.74 6.73 -8.59
N ALA A 100 -9.49 6.90 -9.02
CA ALA A 100 -8.90 6.12 -10.10
C ALA A 100 -8.78 4.64 -9.71
N LEU A 101 -8.32 4.35 -8.49
CA LEU A 101 -8.22 3.00 -7.95
C LEU A 101 -9.61 2.36 -7.79
N GLY A 102 -10.61 3.10 -7.32
CA GLY A 102 -11.99 2.61 -7.26
C GLY A 102 -12.53 2.19 -8.63
N GLY A 103 -12.26 3.00 -9.66
CA GLY A 103 -12.57 2.65 -11.05
C GLY A 103 -11.78 1.43 -11.55
N THR A 104 -10.50 1.33 -11.21
CA THR A 104 -9.64 0.19 -11.51
C THR A 104 -10.18 -1.10 -10.90
N ILE A 105 -10.57 -1.08 -9.62
CA ILE A 105 -11.20 -2.19 -8.90
C ILE A 105 -12.47 -2.67 -9.62
N ALA A 106 -13.32 -1.72 -10.01
CA ALA A 106 -14.56 -2.01 -10.73
C ALA A 106 -14.31 -2.63 -12.12
N LEU A 107 -13.35 -2.10 -12.89
CA LEU A 107 -12.96 -2.62 -14.22
C LEU A 107 -12.40 -4.05 -14.17
N ASN A 108 -11.81 -4.46 -13.05
CA ASN A 108 -11.25 -5.79 -12.86
C ASN A 108 -12.18 -6.75 -12.07
N GLU A 109 -13.39 -6.31 -11.74
CA GLU A 109 -14.38 -7.12 -11.02
C GLU A 109 -13.83 -7.72 -9.72
N LEU A 110 -13.24 -6.88 -8.85
CA LEU A 110 -12.60 -7.27 -7.60
C LEU A 110 -13.50 -6.96 -6.37
N PRO A 111 -14.56 -7.73 -6.12
CA PRO A 111 -15.48 -7.50 -5.01
C PRO A 111 -14.84 -7.78 -3.64
N ASN A 112 -13.68 -8.38 -3.61
CA ASN A 112 -12.89 -8.68 -2.41
C ASN A 112 -11.96 -7.53 -1.99
N VAL A 113 -12.01 -6.37 -2.67
CA VAL A 113 -11.26 -5.15 -2.28
C VAL A 113 -12.20 -4.18 -1.58
N PHE A 114 -11.76 -3.70 -0.42
CA PHE A 114 -12.40 -2.64 0.37
C PHE A 114 -11.50 -1.43 0.38
N LEU A 115 -11.89 -0.37 -0.33
CA LEU A 115 -11.07 0.81 -0.53
C LEU A 115 -11.56 1.99 0.32
N TYR A 116 -10.65 2.62 1.06
CA TYR A 116 -10.91 3.76 1.93
C TYR A 116 -10.09 4.98 1.52
N ASN A 117 -10.73 6.15 1.44
CA ASN A 117 -10.02 7.43 1.29
C ASN A 117 -9.63 7.96 2.67
N LEU A 118 -8.65 7.31 3.28
CA LEU A 118 -8.13 7.59 4.62
C LEU A 118 -6.62 7.45 4.63
N GLY A 119 -5.96 8.16 5.54
CA GLY A 119 -4.60 7.86 5.96
C GLY A 119 -4.61 6.89 7.15
N ILE A 120 -3.51 6.16 7.36
CA ILE A 120 -3.28 5.35 8.54
C ILE A 120 -2.23 6.06 9.41
N GLY A 121 -2.52 6.21 10.71
CA GLY A 121 -1.62 6.87 11.65
C GLY A 121 -1.83 6.42 13.09
N SER A 122 -1.22 7.10 14.05
CA SER A 122 -1.25 6.73 15.47
C SER A 122 -2.50 7.20 16.22
N GLU A 123 -3.20 8.19 15.69
CA GLU A 123 -4.40 8.78 16.31
C GLU A 123 -5.39 9.24 15.26
N GLN A 124 -6.64 9.44 15.68
CA GLN A 124 -7.67 10.00 14.80
C GLN A 124 -7.45 11.50 14.67
N THR A 125 -7.12 11.93 13.46
CA THR A 125 -6.83 13.34 13.14
C THR A 125 -7.16 13.64 11.68
N THR A 126 -6.98 14.89 11.28
CA THR A 126 -7.03 15.31 9.87
C THR A 126 -5.62 15.72 9.45
N ALA A 127 -5.22 15.31 8.27
CA ALA A 127 -3.92 15.67 7.72
C ALA A 127 -4.06 16.39 6.37
N GLU A 128 -3.10 17.23 6.04
CA GLU A 128 -2.99 17.83 4.71
C GLU A 128 -2.20 16.92 3.78
N VAL A 129 -2.78 16.68 2.61
CA VAL A 129 -2.13 16.01 1.48
C VAL A 129 -1.59 17.09 0.56
N SER A 130 -0.31 17.05 0.22
CA SER A 130 0.29 18.04 -0.68
C SER A 130 -0.46 18.06 -2.03
N PRO A 131 -0.83 19.24 -2.57
CA PRO A 131 -1.52 19.33 -3.85
C PRO A 131 -0.70 18.69 -4.97
N VAL A 132 -1.33 17.83 -5.74
CA VAL A 132 -0.70 17.15 -6.88
C VAL A 132 -1.33 17.63 -8.18
N ASP A 133 -0.50 18.10 -9.10
CA ASP A 133 -0.93 18.44 -10.46
C ASP A 133 -0.78 17.22 -11.38
N TYR A 134 -1.87 16.48 -11.55
CA TYR A 134 -1.93 15.31 -12.42
C TYR A 134 -1.81 15.64 -13.93
N SER A 135 -1.68 16.92 -14.29
CA SER A 135 -1.34 17.35 -15.66
C SER A 135 0.16 17.32 -15.93
N LEU A 136 0.99 17.19 -14.90
CA LEU A 136 2.44 17.14 -15.00
C LEU A 136 2.94 15.69 -15.00
N ASN A 137 4.12 15.48 -15.59
CA ASN A 137 4.83 14.20 -15.44
C ASN A 137 5.64 14.25 -14.15
N THR A 138 5.12 13.66 -13.09
CA THR A 138 5.73 13.59 -11.75
C THR A 138 5.49 12.23 -11.13
N ASP A 139 6.19 11.94 -10.06
CA ASP A 139 5.89 10.78 -9.22
C ASP A 139 4.73 11.15 -8.29
N TYR A 140 3.58 10.53 -8.52
CA TYR A 140 2.36 10.77 -7.76
C TYR A 140 2.33 9.99 -6.44
N GLY A 141 3.27 9.07 -6.23
CA GLY A 141 3.44 8.30 -5.00
C GLY A 141 4.09 9.11 -3.90
N MET A 142 5.05 9.96 -4.24
CA MET A 142 5.85 10.74 -3.27
C MET A 142 5.08 11.93 -2.67
N VAL A 143 3.90 11.69 -2.12
CA VAL A 143 3.07 12.72 -1.49
C VAL A 143 3.06 12.55 0.00
N THR A 144 3.76 13.44 0.70
CA THR A 144 3.81 13.44 2.16
C THR A 144 2.51 13.98 2.77
N ILE A 145 2.08 13.32 3.83
CA ILE A 145 0.97 13.76 4.68
C ILE A 145 1.54 14.56 5.85
N LYS A 146 0.90 15.69 6.18
CA LYS A 146 1.26 16.48 7.38
C LYS A 146 0.04 16.60 8.28
N ALA A 147 0.16 16.13 9.51
CA ALA A 147 -0.88 16.35 10.51
C ALA A 147 -1.14 17.85 10.71
N THR A 148 -2.41 18.26 10.75
CA THR A 148 -2.82 19.64 10.97
C THR A 148 -3.95 19.70 11.98
N ASP A 149 -3.99 20.80 12.75
CA ASP A 149 -5.06 21.08 13.71
C ASP A 149 -6.34 21.64 13.03
N SER A 150 -6.36 21.76 11.70
CA SER A 150 -7.47 22.36 10.94
C SER A 150 -8.50 21.30 10.55
N ALA A 151 -9.43 21.05 11.46
CA ALA A 151 -10.60 20.22 11.13
C ALA A 151 -11.58 20.98 10.20
N GLY A 152 -11.97 20.34 9.09
CA GLY A 152 -13.20 20.72 8.38
C GLY A 152 -13.09 21.55 7.11
N SER A 153 -11.94 21.59 6.44
CA SER A 153 -11.88 22.11 5.07
C SER A 153 -12.43 21.07 4.08
N LEU A 154 -13.41 21.44 3.27
CA LEU A 154 -13.82 20.66 2.09
C LEU A 154 -12.82 20.78 0.94
N ASP A 155 -11.60 21.22 1.25
CA ASP A 155 -10.52 21.32 0.28
C ASP A 155 -10.01 19.92 -0.09
N TYR A 156 -9.61 19.74 -1.34
CA TYR A 156 -9.08 18.47 -1.86
C TYR A 156 -7.75 18.06 -1.22
N SER A 157 -7.20 18.91 -0.39
CA SER A 157 -5.92 18.72 0.29
C SER A 157 -6.02 18.10 1.68
N SER A 158 -7.22 17.86 2.24
CA SER A 158 -7.36 17.26 3.56
C SER A 158 -7.87 15.83 3.51
N VAL A 159 -7.34 14.97 4.37
CA VAL A 159 -7.74 13.58 4.54
C VAL A 159 -7.83 13.24 6.02
N ASP A 160 -8.83 12.43 6.38
CA ASP A 160 -8.91 11.87 7.72
C ASP A 160 -7.88 10.74 7.88
N VAL A 161 -7.21 10.75 9.02
CA VAL A 161 -6.23 9.74 9.44
C VAL A 161 -6.80 8.99 10.62
N ILE A 162 -6.70 7.67 10.60
CA ILE A 162 -7.19 6.81 11.69
C ILE A 162 -6.16 5.77 12.10
N PRO A 163 -6.13 5.35 13.36
CA PRO A 163 -5.44 4.14 13.78
C PRO A 163 -6.09 2.91 13.14
N LEU A 164 -5.28 1.98 12.64
CA LEU A 164 -5.81 0.71 12.12
C LEU A 164 -6.55 -0.10 13.21
N ASP A 165 -6.12 0.05 14.47
CA ASP A 165 -6.77 -0.57 15.62
C ASP A 165 -8.25 -0.18 15.77
N TYR A 166 -8.66 1.00 15.29
CA TYR A 166 -10.06 1.46 15.32
C TYR A 166 -10.96 0.74 14.30
N MET A 167 -10.37 0.08 13.31
CA MET A 167 -11.13 -0.69 12.31
C MET A 167 -11.70 -1.99 12.87
N GLU A 168 -11.24 -2.45 14.05
CA GLU A 168 -11.67 -3.70 14.69
C GLU A 168 -11.68 -4.88 13.71
N LEU A 169 -10.61 -5.00 12.93
CA LEU A 169 -10.50 -6.01 11.88
C LEU A 169 -10.74 -7.42 12.44
N PRO A 170 -11.46 -8.29 11.70
CA PRO A 170 -11.69 -9.67 12.12
C PRO A 170 -10.46 -10.58 12.03
N GLY A 171 -9.39 -10.10 11.41
CA GLY A 171 -8.10 -10.75 11.19
C GLY A 171 -7.10 -9.79 10.59
N LEU A 172 -5.83 -10.17 10.58
CA LEU A 172 -4.77 -9.50 9.83
C LEU A 172 -3.66 -10.53 9.56
N ASP A 173 -3.49 -10.93 8.31
CA ASP A 173 -2.50 -11.94 7.92
C ASP A 173 -1.29 -11.34 7.24
N PHE A 174 -1.50 -10.22 6.53
CA PHE A 174 -0.46 -9.46 5.85
C PHE A 174 -0.79 -7.97 5.88
N ILE A 175 0.23 -7.14 6.09
CA ILE A 175 0.12 -5.68 5.96
C ILE A 175 1.30 -5.15 5.14
N LYS A 176 1.01 -4.33 4.11
CA LYS A 176 1.96 -3.48 3.42
C LYS A 176 1.81 -2.06 3.94
N LEU A 177 2.91 -1.41 4.27
CA LEU A 177 2.97 0.01 4.61
C LEU A 177 4.03 0.68 3.74
N ASP A 178 3.56 1.57 2.87
CA ASP A 178 4.35 2.35 1.94
C ASP A 178 3.63 3.71 1.83
N ILE A 179 3.87 4.55 2.83
CA ILE A 179 3.07 5.74 3.14
C ILE A 179 3.92 6.99 3.36
N GLU A 180 5.10 6.98 2.69
CA GLU A 180 5.94 8.15 2.48
C GLU A 180 6.31 8.90 3.78
N GLY A 181 6.83 8.13 4.75
CA GLY A 181 7.37 8.62 6.02
C GLY A 181 6.40 8.57 7.21
N PHE A 182 5.20 8.03 7.05
CA PHE A 182 4.21 7.84 8.12
C PHE A 182 4.19 6.42 8.71
N GLU A 183 5.16 5.58 8.33
CA GLU A 183 5.20 4.15 8.70
C GLU A 183 5.25 3.95 10.21
N CYS A 184 6.03 4.74 10.95
CA CYS A 184 6.09 4.65 12.41
C CYS A 184 4.76 5.00 13.08
N GLU A 185 4.08 6.04 12.59
CA GLU A 185 2.75 6.43 13.06
C GLU A 185 1.73 5.33 12.78
N ALA A 186 1.76 4.74 11.58
CA ALA A 186 0.88 3.64 11.21
C ALA A 186 1.12 2.40 12.07
N LEU A 187 2.37 2.04 12.35
CA LEU A 187 2.70 0.92 13.24
C LEU A 187 2.18 1.15 14.66
N ARG A 188 2.34 2.37 15.23
CA ARG A 188 1.79 2.70 16.55
C ARG A 188 0.26 2.56 16.59
N GLY A 189 -0.43 3.03 15.52
CA GLY A 189 -1.88 2.92 15.42
C GLY A 189 -2.41 1.53 15.05
N ALA A 190 -1.52 0.58 14.79
CA ALA A 190 -1.85 -0.80 14.45
C ALA A 190 -1.32 -1.81 15.47
N ILE A 191 -0.62 -1.36 16.52
CA ILE A 191 0.17 -2.25 17.36
C ILE A 191 -0.65 -3.34 18.05
N ASN A 192 -1.86 -3.02 18.54
CA ASN A 192 -2.74 -4.01 19.16
C ASN A 192 -3.25 -5.05 18.17
N THR A 193 -3.57 -4.61 16.95
CA THR A 193 -3.99 -5.49 15.85
C THR A 193 -2.84 -6.38 15.41
N ILE A 194 -1.62 -5.83 15.29
CA ILE A 194 -0.41 -6.59 14.94
C ILE A 194 -0.07 -7.62 16.03
N GLU A 195 -0.08 -7.23 17.30
CA GLU A 195 0.16 -8.14 18.43
C GLU A 195 -0.85 -9.30 18.45
N LYS A 196 -2.13 -8.98 18.25
CA LYS A 196 -3.22 -9.96 18.28
C LYS A 196 -3.15 -10.99 17.15
N TYR A 197 -2.87 -10.55 15.93
CA TYR A 197 -2.97 -11.40 14.73
C TYR A 197 -1.62 -11.85 14.16
N ARG A 198 -0.52 -11.21 14.59
CA ARG A 198 0.84 -11.57 14.22
C ARG A 198 1.03 -11.68 12.70
N PRO A 199 0.74 -10.60 11.92
CA PRO A 199 0.81 -10.64 10.46
C PRO A 199 2.25 -10.71 9.94
N TRP A 200 2.38 -11.00 8.64
CA TRP A 200 3.52 -10.57 7.85
C TRP A 200 3.43 -9.05 7.66
N ILE A 201 4.54 -8.32 7.84
CA ILE A 201 4.63 -6.88 7.65
C ILE A 201 5.65 -6.60 6.56
N TRP A 202 5.19 -6.05 5.43
CA TRP A 202 6.03 -5.50 4.39
C TRP A 202 6.03 -3.99 4.52
N ILE A 203 7.18 -3.38 4.74
CA ILE A 203 7.24 -1.96 5.09
C ILE A 203 8.37 -1.25 4.35
N GLU A 204 8.07 -0.08 3.78
CA GLU A 204 9.08 0.82 3.28
C GLU A 204 9.78 1.50 4.47
N TYR A 205 11.12 1.47 4.50
CA TYR A 205 11.88 1.98 5.65
C TYR A 205 12.83 3.12 5.31
N ASN A 206 13.01 3.46 4.04
CA ASN A 206 13.98 4.45 3.58
C ASN A 206 13.78 5.84 4.19
N MET A 207 12.52 6.29 4.39
CA MET A 207 12.19 7.57 5.03
C MET A 207 12.07 7.45 6.55
N ALA A 208 11.43 6.39 7.04
CA ALA A 208 11.21 6.17 8.47
C ALA A 208 12.49 5.77 9.22
N GLY A 209 13.40 5.05 8.55
CA GLY A 209 14.63 4.51 9.12
C GLY A 209 14.44 3.14 9.79
N GLU A 210 15.36 2.23 9.51
CA GLU A 210 15.34 0.83 10.00
C GLU A 210 15.20 0.75 11.54
N ASP A 211 16.01 1.53 12.26
CA ASP A 211 16.03 1.51 13.74
C ASP A 211 14.72 2.01 14.33
N ASN A 212 14.07 2.99 13.69
CA ASN A 212 12.78 3.50 14.13
C ASN A 212 11.67 2.46 13.93
N ILE A 213 11.63 1.78 12.78
CA ILE A 213 10.67 0.68 12.55
C ILE A 213 10.84 -0.44 13.60
N LYS A 214 12.09 -0.88 13.84
CA LYS A 214 12.38 -1.89 14.86
C LYS A 214 11.96 -1.46 16.26
N LYS A 215 12.12 -0.18 16.59
CA LYS A 215 11.71 0.38 17.87
C LYS A 215 10.19 0.34 18.06
N GLU A 216 9.41 0.67 17.02
CA GLU A 216 7.94 0.61 17.10
C GLU A 216 7.44 -0.83 17.30
N LEU A 217 8.14 -1.81 16.75
CA LEU A 217 7.78 -3.23 16.86
C LEU A 217 8.49 -3.97 18.02
N ALA A 218 9.27 -3.26 18.85
CA ALA A 218 10.10 -3.88 19.90
C ALA A 218 9.31 -4.59 21.00
N SER A 219 8.02 -4.27 21.19
CA SER A 219 7.14 -4.96 22.13
C SER A 219 6.65 -6.32 21.63
N LEU A 220 6.78 -6.60 20.35
CA LEU A 220 6.32 -7.84 19.73
C LEU A 220 7.33 -8.96 19.95
N GLU A 221 6.90 -10.02 20.62
CA GLU A 221 7.74 -11.19 20.86
C GLU A 221 7.98 -11.97 19.56
N ASP A 222 9.22 -12.46 19.40
CA ASP A 222 9.63 -13.36 18.30
C ASP A 222 9.36 -12.85 16.88
N TYR A 223 9.45 -11.53 16.63
CA TYR A 223 9.50 -10.97 15.29
C TYR A 223 10.93 -10.93 14.77
N GLU A 224 11.11 -11.38 13.53
CA GLU A 224 12.37 -11.26 12.77
C GLU A 224 12.25 -10.11 11.76
N TYR A 225 13.40 -9.48 11.47
CA TYR A 225 13.51 -8.31 10.60
C TYR A 225 14.51 -8.61 9.49
N HIS A 226 14.06 -8.53 8.24
CA HIS A 226 14.87 -8.88 7.07
C HIS A 226 14.82 -7.74 6.06
N ILE A 227 15.99 -7.14 5.78
CA ILE A 227 16.12 -6.18 4.68
C ILE A 227 15.96 -6.94 3.37
N VAL A 228 14.98 -6.56 2.58
CA VAL A 228 14.68 -7.15 1.27
C VAL A 228 15.47 -6.46 0.18
N ASP A 229 15.43 -5.14 0.19
CA ASP A 229 16.17 -4.26 -0.72
C ASP A 229 16.46 -2.91 -0.04
N TRP A 230 16.86 -1.90 -0.80
CA TRP A 230 17.24 -0.59 -0.27
C TRP A 230 16.05 0.25 0.25
N GLN A 231 14.81 -0.13 -0.05
CA GLN A 231 13.59 0.54 0.40
C GLN A 231 12.77 -0.31 1.36
N ASN A 232 12.76 -1.63 1.18
CA ASN A 232 11.78 -2.53 1.78
C ASN A 232 12.37 -3.44 2.84
N MET A 233 11.67 -3.59 3.94
CA MET A 233 11.92 -4.53 5.02
C MET A 233 10.72 -5.47 5.18
N LEU A 234 11.01 -6.74 5.41
CA LEU A 234 10.03 -7.75 5.83
C LEU A 234 10.18 -7.99 7.32
N CYS A 235 9.11 -7.77 8.09
CA CYS A 235 9.04 -8.14 9.50
C CYS A 235 7.98 -9.22 9.67
N ALA A 236 8.32 -10.30 10.36
CA ALA A 236 7.36 -11.39 10.54
C ALA A 236 7.69 -12.24 11.77
N PRO A 237 6.67 -12.92 12.34
CA PRO A 237 6.87 -13.88 13.40
C PRO A 237 7.79 -15.02 12.98
N SER A 238 8.76 -15.40 13.83
CA SER A 238 9.74 -16.47 13.56
C SER A 238 9.09 -17.79 13.17
N GLU A 239 7.92 -18.11 13.74
CA GLU A 239 7.18 -19.33 13.41
C GLU A 239 6.65 -19.32 11.96
N LYS A 240 6.21 -18.16 11.46
CA LYS A 240 5.74 -18.01 10.07
C LYS A 240 6.89 -18.14 9.07
N ILE A 241 8.04 -17.52 9.38
CA ILE A 241 9.25 -17.62 8.55
C ILE A 241 9.71 -19.08 8.43
N LYS A 242 9.80 -19.79 9.57
CA LYS A 242 10.20 -21.20 9.60
C LYS A 242 9.22 -22.09 8.83
N ALA A 243 7.92 -21.87 9.01
CA ALA A 243 6.89 -22.66 8.34
C ALA A 243 6.83 -22.44 6.82
N SER A 244 7.08 -21.22 6.35
CA SER A 244 7.00 -20.86 4.94
C SER A 244 8.22 -21.31 4.11
N GLY A 245 9.39 -21.40 4.74
CA GLY A 245 10.69 -21.65 4.05
C GLY A 245 11.12 -20.53 3.09
N ILE A 246 10.48 -19.35 3.14
CA ILE A 246 10.71 -18.25 2.19
C ILE A 246 12.13 -17.73 2.26
N LEU A 247 12.73 -17.63 3.46
CA LEU A 247 14.08 -17.11 3.65
C LEU A 247 15.17 -18.20 3.65
N SER A 248 14.81 -19.48 3.64
CA SER A 248 15.77 -20.59 3.63
C SER A 248 16.41 -20.85 2.25
N LYS A 249 16.01 -20.09 1.22
CA LYS A 249 16.46 -20.27 -0.17
C LYS A 249 17.40 -19.15 -0.68
N ARG A 250 17.93 -18.31 0.23
CA ARG A 250 18.92 -17.26 -0.14
C ARG A 250 20.32 -17.64 0.30
#